data_ac47364e972f37f2420a79c9e467c5b5
#
_entry.id   ac47364e972f37f2420a79c9e467c5b5
#
_cell.length_a   1.000
_cell.length_b   1.000
_cell.length_c   1.000
_cell.angle_alpha   90.00
_cell.angle_beta   90.00
_cell.angle_gamma   90.00
#
_symmetry.space_group_name_H-M   'P 1'
#
loop_
_entity.id
_entity.type
_entity.pdbx_description
1 polymer ?
#
loop_
_entity_poly.entity_id
_entity_poly.type
_entity_poly.pdbx_seq_one_letter_code
_entity_poly.pdbx_strand_id
1 'polypeptide(L)'
;MAEAEIDIEKVFKNMMFGKNVTECGYFPERQAENILTYFDWLDKSLPVEKLDCIVYERLLHQGFRRYSSMAYNTRCQNCRECIPIRIPVKTFAPSKSQRRILHKNEDVEVIITANPADFCTDKKALMYRNYYNHHNEGTAGFNRLTLQEAAEDLKNMNGGYSGVINLDYKLKGQLIGVSILDYVFDGDGFITGLSSNYFYYDISEEVLKRSIGVYSVLVEINFCLQNHFPYYYLGLYLPHCRKMNYKANYKPYQLLLNGIWTNSPGLEQCPQVLENYLRIEDEKSRGARSARSCKIDTGEIFEFPAPGLIYGYDEISLVTDNIPLRLLYSAYNQGVFPWFNEDQGEPVLWQSPKKRFVIPIRQLHVSKSIEKFLKHNPYTYTIDKAFGDVIKNCAKQKRPDQIGTWIGPKMIKAYKKFHKAGYAHSIEVWKDGKLVGGFYGILLGSVFCGESMFTIEPNSSKSAFVLFARAFQKAGGKLIDCQTYTDNMARYGAREITRKQYLTKLEKYKLVPLKCEIKNLFDL
;
A
#
# COMPACT_ATOMS: atom_id res chain seq x y z
N MET A 1 -13.19 -2.78 34.85
CA MET A 1 -12.88 -4.04 34.15
C MET A 1 -12.05 -3.62 32.98
N ALA A 2 -10.81 -4.11 32.82
CA ALA A 2 -9.98 -3.80 31.68
C ALA A 2 -10.71 -4.34 30.43
N GLU A 3 -11.02 -3.46 29.49
CA GLU A 3 -11.49 -3.86 28.16
C GLU A 3 -10.44 -4.80 27.59
N ALA A 4 -10.84 -6.02 27.27
CA ALA A 4 -9.95 -7.00 26.66
C ALA A 4 -9.57 -6.45 25.28
N GLU A 5 -8.29 -6.09 25.11
CA GLU A 5 -7.72 -5.65 23.84
C GLU A 5 -7.94 -6.78 22.81
N ILE A 6 -8.76 -6.52 21.79
CA ILE A 6 -9.06 -7.53 20.78
C ILE A 6 -7.89 -7.67 19.85
N ASP A 7 -7.40 -8.89 19.77
CA ASP A 7 -6.42 -9.29 18.73
C ASP A 7 -7.12 -9.40 17.37
N ILE A 8 -7.26 -8.25 16.70
CA ILE A 8 -7.85 -8.15 15.34
C ILE A 8 -7.09 -9.01 14.34
N GLU A 9 -5.79 -9.26 14.56
CA GLU A 9 -4.98 -10.15 13.75
C GLU A 9 -5.50 -11.59 13.80
N LYS A 10 -5.88 -12.04 15.00
CA LYS A 10 -6.47 -13.36 15.21
C LYS A 10 -7.83 -13.47 14.54
N VAL A 11 -8.64 -12.39 14.59
CA VAL A 11 -9.94 -12.34 13.89
C VAL A 11 -9.73 -12.52 12.39
N PHE A 12 -8.83 -11.72 11.80
CA PHE A 12 -8.57 -11.74 10.36
C PHE A 12 -7.99 -13.09 9.88
N LYS A 13 -7.11 -13.70 10.69
CA LYS A 13 -6.52 -15.02 10.41
C LYS A 13 -7.55 -16.14 10.40
N ASN A 14 -8.62 -15.99 11.18
CA ASN A 14 -9.70 -16.99 11.27
C ASN A 14 -10.86 -16.72 10.31
N MET A 15 -10.82 -15.64 9.50
CA MET A 15 -11.84 -15.37 8.50
C MET A 15 -11.86 -16.43 7.42
N MET A 16 -13.05 -16.88 7.09
CA MET A 16 -13.26 -17.81 5.98
C MET A 16 -13.49 -17.02 4.69
N PHE A 17 -12.89 -17.51 3.61
CA PHE A 17 -13.07 -16.94 2.28
C PHE A 17 -13.60 -18.01 1.32
N GLY A 18 -14.61 -17.62 0.56
CA GLY A 18 -15.18 -18.43 -0.52
C GLY A 18 -14.81 -17.85 -1.89
N LYS A 19 -15.02 -18.64 -2.93
CA LYS A 19 -14.88 -18.21 -4.33
C LYS A 19 -16.24 -18.35 -5.01
N ASN A 20 -16.64 -17.33 -5.78
CA ASN A 20 -17.83 -17.35 -6.62
C ASN A 20 -17.48 -16.92 -8.05
N VAL A 21 -18.08 -17.58 -9.04
CA VAL A 21 -17.95 -17.26 -10.45
C VAL A 21 -19.30 -16.91 -11.00
N THR A 22 -19.44 -15.72 -11.60
CA THR A 22 -20.68 -15.20 -12.16
C THR A 22 -20.43 -14.59 -13.53
N GLU A 23 -21.45 -14.20 -14.25
CA GLU A 23 -21.32 -13.33 -15.41
C GLU A 23 -20.79 -11.95 -14.98
N CYS A 24 -19.95 -11.35 -15.82
CA CYS A 24 -19.41 -10.02 -15.53
C CYS A 24 -20.46 -8.94 -15.79
N GLY A 25 -20.82 -8.19 -14.76
CA GLY A 25 -21.80 -7.09 -14.88
C GLY A 25 -21.32 -5.87 -15.68
N TYR A 26 -20.04 -5.83 -16.08
CA TYR A 26 -19.44 -4.69 -16.81
C TYR A 26 -19.09 -5.02 -18.26
N PHE A 27 -18.70 -6.24 -18.53
CA PHE A 27 -18.29 -6.72 -19.85
C PHE A 27 -19.07 -7.99 -20.17
N PRO A 28 -20.12 -7.90 -21.00
CA PRO A 28 -20.81 -9.07 -21.53
C PRO A 28 -19.77 -10.05 -22.13
N GLU A 29 -20.04 -11.34 -22.06
CA GLU A 29 -19.15 -12.41 -22.56
C GLU A 29 -17.93 -12.73 -21.66
N ARG A 30 -17.72 -12.01 -20.55
CA ARG A 30 -16.70 -12.34 -19.54
C ARG A 30 -17.31 -12.95 -18.30
N GLN A 31 -16.54 -13.81 -17.66
CA GLN A 31 -16.87 -14.28 -16.31
C GLN A 31 -16.15 -13.41 -15.27
N ALA A 32 -16.85 -13.10 -14.19
CA ALA A 32 -16.30 -12.46 -13.02
C ALA A 32 -16.02 -13.51 -11.95
N GLU A 33 -14.78 -13.53 -11.44
CA GLU A 33 -14.37 -14.34 -10.30
C GLU A 33 -14.27 -13.44 -9.08
N ASN A 34 -15.04 -13.76 -8.03
CA ASN A 34 -15.06 -13.00 -6.79
C ASN A 34 -14.55 -13.86 -5.64
N ILE A 35 -13.70 -13.28 -4.81
CA ILE A 35 -13.38 -13.81 -3.48
C ILE A 35 -14.36 -13.15 -2.53
N LEU A 36 -15.03 -13.94 -1.71
CA LEU A 36 -16.11 -13.53 -0.81
C LEU A 36 -15.75 -13.85 0.63
N THR A 37 -16.20 -13.01 1.54
CA THR A 37 -16.31 -13.31 2.97
C THR A 37 -17.57 -12.65 3.54
N TYR A 38 -18.05 -13.10 4.70
CA TYR A 38 -19.26 -12.57 5.30
C TYR A 38 -18.96 -12.10 6.73
N PHE A 39 -19.49 -10.93 7.11
CA PHE A 39 -19.38 -10.42 8.47
C PHE A 39 -20.13 -11.31 9.48
N ASP A 40 -21.15 -12.03 9.03
CA ASP A 40 -21.88 -13.02 9.85
C ASP A 40 -21.01 -14.21 10.28
N TRP A 41 -19.88 -14.44 9.60
CA TRP A 41 -18.89 -15.47 9.95
C TRP A 41 -17.87 -15.00 11.00
N LEU A 42 -17.92 -13.74 11.39
CA LEU A 42 -17.09 -13.24 12.47
C LEU A 42 -17.52 -13.83 13.80
N ASP A 43 -16.55 -14.12 14.66
CA ASP A 43 -16.80 -14.68 15.99
C ASP A 43 -17.53 -13.66 16.87
N LYS A 44 -18.83 -13.86 17.06
CA LYS A 44 -19.71 -13.01 17.87
C LYS A 44 -19.46 -13.12 19.38
N SER A 45 -18.60 -14.05 19.82
CA SER A 45 -18.17 -14.14 21.23
C SER A 45 -17.15 -13.06 21.61
N LEU A 46 -16.57 -12.36 20.61
CA LEU A 46 -15.64 -11.28 20.85
C LEU A 46 -16.36 -10.02 21.35
N PRO A 47 -15.88 -9.37 22.43
CA PRO A 47 -16.60 -8.31 23.14
C PRO A 47 -16.56 -6.93 22.44
N VAL A 48 -16.40 -6.85 21.11
CA VAL A 48 -16.34 -5.57 20.40
C VAL A 48 -17.65 -5.27 19.69
N GLU A 49 -18.29 -4.23 20.14
CA GLU A 49 -19.27 -3.53 19.34
C GLU A 49 -18.60 -3.06 18.03
N LYS A 50 -19.22 -3.36 16.88
CA LYS A 50 -18.73 -2.96 15.56
C LYS A 50 -17.44 -3.65 15.08
N LEU A 51 -17.23 -4.89 15.48
CA LEU A 51 -16.11 -5.70 14.96
C LEU A 51 -16.08 -5.75 13.42
N ASP A 52 -17.26 -5.81 12.78
CA ASP A 52 -17.44 -5.74 11.34
C ASP A 52 -16.85 -4.44 10.74
N CYS A 53 -16.98 -3.30 11.43
CA CYS A 53 -16.46 -2.00 10.98
C CYS A 53 -14.93 -1.99 10.91
N ILE A 54 -14.26 -2.51 11.94
CA ILE A 54 -12.80 -2.59 12.01
C ILE A 54 -12.24 -3.58 10.97
N VAL A 55 -12.93 -4.70 10.79
CA VAL A 55 -12.57 -5.70 9.76
C VAL A 55 -12.75 -5.12 8.36
N TYR A 56 -13.79 -4.30 8.15
CA TYR A 56 -14.08 -3.73 6.84
C TYR A 56 -12.99 -2.78 6.33
N GLU A 57 -12.35 -1.98 7.18
CA GLU A 57 -11.22 -1.15 6.77
C GLU A 57 -10.10 -2.00 6.15
N ARG A 58 -9.72 -3.09 6.81
CA ARG A 58 -8.71 -4.02 6.30
C ARG A 58 -9.10 -4.65 4.98
N LEU A 59 -10.36 -5.03 4.83
CA LEU A 59 -10.90 -5.57 3.58
C LEU A 59 -10.86 -4.53 2.46
N LEU A 60 -11.21 -3.26 2.73
CA LEU A 60 -11.10 -2.16 1.77
C LEU A 60 -9.67 -1.94 1.30
N HIS A 61 -8.69 -2.03 2.20
CA HIS A 61 -7.27 -1.93 1.87
C HIS A 61 -6.75 -3.10 1.01
N GLN A 62 -7.47 -4.22 1.01
CA GLN A 62 -7.23 -5.36 0.10
C GLN A 62 -8.07 -5.30 -1.18
N GLY A 63 -8.86 -4.24 -1.37
CA GLY A 63 -9.68 -4.03 -2.54
C GLY A 63 -11.07 -4.66 -2.47
N PHE A 64 -11.49 -5.15 -1.30
CA PHE A 64 -12.85 -5.64 -1.11
C PHE A 64 -13.86 -4.50 -1.13
N ARG A 65 -15.08 -4.84 -1.50
CA ARG A 65 -16.27 -3.99 -1.46
C ARG A 65 -17.34 -4.71 -0.68
N ARG A 66 -18.30 -3.98 -0.15
CA ARG A 66 -19.42 -4.56 0.61
C ARG A 66 -20.71 -4.60 -0.20
N TYR A 67 -21.47 -5.65 0.00
CA TYR A 67 -22.89 -5.74 -0.31
C TYR A 67 -23.60 -6.57 0.77
N SER A 68 -24.56 -6.01 1.50
CA SER A 68 -25.16 -6.64 2.69
C SER A 68 -24.10 -7.02 3.73
N SER A 69 -24.17 -8.21 4.30
CA SER A 69 -23.14 -8.78 5.19
C SER A 69 -21.95 -9.37 4.45
N MET A 70 -21.93 -9.31 3.12
CA MET A 70 -20.88 -9.86 2.28
C MET A 70 -19.85 -8.79 1.90
N ALA A 71 -18.57 -9.11 2.06
CA ALA A 71 -17.49 -8.39 1.42
C ALA A 71 -16.94 -9.21 0.26
N TYR A 72 -16.70 -8.58 -0.89
CA TYR A 72 -16.22 -9.23 -2.10
C TYR A 72 -15.08 -8.46 -2.76
N ASN A 73 -14.18 -9.21 -3.39
CA ASN A 73 -13.09 -8.67 -4.21
C ASN A 73 -13.09 -9.41 -5.56
N THR A 74 -13.20 -8.65 -6.65
CA THR A 74 -13.18 -9.21 -8.00
C THR A 74 -11.73 -9.53 -8.41
N ARG A 75 -11.44 -10.82 -8.62
CA ARG A 75 -10.11 -11.37 -8.93
C ARG A 75 -10.17 -12.30 -10.13
N CYS A 76 -10.61 -11.79 -11.28
CA CYS A 76 -10.70 -12.56 -12.51
C CYS A 76 -9.31 -13.02 -13.00
N GLN A 77 -9.20 -14.27 -13.45
CA GLN A 77 -7.93 -14.87 -13.86
C GLN A 77 -7.23 -14.07 -14.97
N ASN A 78 -7.99 -13.60 -15.96
CA ASN A 78 -7.47 -12.93 -17.16
C ASN A 78 -7.94 -11.47 -17.31
N CYS A 79 -8.38 -10.82 -16.22
CA CYS A 79 -8.89 -9.45 -16.26
C CYS A 79 -8.44 -8.66 -15.04
N ARG A 80 -8.06 -7.40 -15.24
CA ARG A 80 -7.63 -6.46 -14.18
C ARG A 80 -8.34 -5.12 -14.27
N GLU A 81 -9.55 -5.09 -14.86
CA GLU A 81 -10.30 -3.85 -15.09
C GLU A 81 -10.92 -3.25 -13.81
N CYS A 82 -11.29 -4.10 -12.84
CA CYS A 82 -11.95 -3.65 -11.61
C CYS A 82 -10.91 -3.14 -10.60
N ILE A 83 -10.60 -1.86 -10.66
CA ILE A 83 -9.57 -1.21 -9.83
C ILE A 83 -10.25 -0.39 -8.71
N PRO A 84 -10.04 -0.69 -7.42
CA PRO A 84 -10.54 0.16 -6.35
C PRO A 84 -10.00 1.57 -6.44
N ILE A 85 -10.87 2.56 -6.24
CA ILE A 85 -10.54 3.99 -6.29
C ILE A 85 -10.98 4.70 -5.01
N ARG A 86 -10.11 5.59 -4.49
CA ARG A 86 -10.43 6.50 -3.39
C ARG A 86 -9.93 7.91 -3.66
N ILE A 87 -10.51 8.87 -2.98
CA ILE A 87 -10.17 10.29 -3.06
C ILE A 87 -9.48 10.70 -1.76
N PRO A 88 -8.23 11.20 -1.78
CA PRO A 88 -7.59 11.83 -0.63
C PRO A 88 -8.23 13.21 -0.41
N VAL A 89 -9.10 13.29 0.58
CA VAL A 89 -10.06 14.41 0.74
C VAL A 89 -9.37 15.76 0.95
N LYS A 90 -8.28 15.80 1.73
CA LYS A 90 -7.54 17.06 2.02
C LYS A 90 -6.95 17.74 0.79
N THR A 91 -6.65 16.99 -0.25
CA THR A 91 -6.02 17.50 -1.48
C THR A 91 -6.99 17.64 -2.64
N PHE A 92 -8.24 17.22 -2.45
CA PHE A 92 -9.27 17.34 -3.47
C PHE A 92 -9.64 18.80 -3.72
N ALA A 93 -9.72 19.17 -5.01
CA ALA A 93 -10.19 20.49 -5.43
C ALA A 93 -11.20 20.32 -6.57
N PRO A 94 -12.45 20.78 -6.41
CA PRO A 94 -13.45 20.63 -7.45
C PRO A 94 -13.09 21.43 -8.70
N SER A 95 -13.23 20.82 -9.86
CA SER A 95 -13.05 21.45 -11.18
C SER A 95 -14.05 22.58 -11.41
N LYS A 96 -13.84 23.40 -12.46
CA LYS A 96 -14.78 24.47 -12.83
C LYS A 96 -16.20 23.95 -13.10
N SER A 97 -16.33 22.80 -13.75
CA SER A 97 -17.64 22.16 -14.00
C SER A 97 -18.29 21.65 -12.71
N GLN A 98 -17.51 21.05 -11.83
CA GLN A 98 -17.98 20.56 -10.53
C GLN A 98 -18.46 21.71 -9.62
N ARG A 99 -17.72 22.84 -9.58
CA ARG A 99 -18.18 24.04 -8.86
C ARG A 99 -19.51 24.59 -9.39
N ARG A 100 -19.73 24.55 -10.72
CA ARG A 100 -21.03 24.94 -11.29
C ARG A 100 -22.17 24.02 -10.85
N ILE A 101 -21.87 22.69 -10.72
CA ILE A 101 -22.86 21.73 -10.24
C ILE A 101 -23.17 21.97 -8.75
N LEU A 102 -22.16 22.27 -7.92
CA LEU A 102 -22.39 22.66 -6.53
C LEU A 102 -23.31 23.86 -6.43
N HIS A 103 -23.00 24.94 -7.15
CA HIS A 103 -23.82 26.16 -7.17
C HIS A 103 -25.24 25.91 -7.69
N LYS A 104 -25.41 25.05 -8.71
CA LYS A 104 -26.73 24.71 -9.26
C LYS A 104 -27.64 24.00 -8.27
N ASN A 105 -27.06 23.35 -7.26
CA ASN A 105 -27.77 22.53 -6.27
C ASN A 105 -27.67 23.09 -4.84
N GLU A 106 -27.37 24.38 -4.68
CA GLU A 106 -27.32 25.04 -3.36
C GLU A 106 -28.69 25.03 -2.64
N ASP A 107 -29.79 24.85 -3.39
CA ASP A 107 -31.14 24.72 -2.89
C ASP A 107 -31.50 23.27 -2.45
N VAL A 108 -30.59 22.32 -2.57
CA VAL A 108 -30.78 20.93 -2.14
C VAL A 108 -30.33 20.79 -0.69
N GLU A 109 -31.27 20.44 0.18
CA GLU A 109 -30.99 20.10 1.57
C GLU A 109 -30.47 18.66 1.64
N VAL A 110 -29.41 18.43 2.44
CA VAL A 110 -28.82 17.11 2.67
C VAL A 110 -28.96 16.73 4.14
N ILE A 111 -29.62 15.60 4.39
CA ILE A 111 -29.95 15.13 5.74
C ILE A 111 -29.22 13.78 5.99
N ILE A 112 -28.52 13.69 7.11
CA ILE A 112 -27.90 12.44 7.55
C ILE A 112 -28.99 11.58 8.21
N THR A 113 -29.19 10.39 7.71
CA THR A 113 -30.09 9.37 8.26
C THR A 113 -29.24 8.21 8.78
N ALA A 114 -29.25 8.01 10.10
CA ALA A 114 -28.48 6.96 10.77
C ALA A 114 -29.38 5.90 11.45
N ASN A 115 -30.70 6.17 11.56
CA ASN A 115 -31.65 5.22 12.12
C ASN A 115 -32.00 4.15 11.06
N PRO A 116 -31.74 2.86 11.29
CA PRO A 116 -32.04 1.79 10.35
C PRO A 116 -33.51 1.71 9.92
N ALA A 117 -34.45 2.14 10.78
CA ALA A 117 -35.89 2.17 10.44
C ALA A 117 -36.19 3.11 9.27
N ASP A 118 -35.37 4.13 9.05
CA ASP A 118 -35.56 5.13 8.00
C ASP A 118 -34.79 4.81 6.71
N PHE A 119 -33.98 3.74 6.69
CA PHE A 119 -33.19 3.35 5.51
C PHE A 119 -34.04 2.81 4.37
N CYS A 120 -35.13 2.12 4.67
CA CYS A 120 -36.00 1.49 3.67
C CYS A 120 -37.46 1.85 3.92
N THR A 121 -37.88 3.06 3.53
CA THR A 121 -39.27 3.47 3.51
C THR A 121 -39.90 3.18 2.15
N ASP A 122 -41.22 3.09 2.08
CA ASP A 122 -41.95 2.87 0.82
C ASP A 122 -41.59 3.90 -0.25
N LYS A 123 -41.39 5.17 0.17
CA LYS A 123 -40.95 6.26 -0.72
C LYS A 123 -39.57 6.01 -1.30
N LYS A 124 -38.63 5.54 -0.49
CA LYS A 124 -37.27 5.19 -0.92
C LYS A 124 -37.26 3.98 -1.83
N ALA A 125 -38.06 2.94 -1.49
CA ALA A 125 -38.23 1.74 -2.31
C ALA A 125 -38.82 2.06 -3.68
N LEU A 126 -39.85 2.92 -3.74
CA LEU A 126 -40.46 3.36 -5.00
C LEU A 126 -39.47 4.14 -5.87
N MET A 127 -38.71 5.06 -5.27
CA MET A 127 -37.68 5.83 -5.98
C MET A 127 -36.58 4.91 -6.53
N TYR A 128 -36.05 3.99 -5.69
CA TYR A 128 -35.04 3.03 -6.11
C TYR A 128 -35.51 2.14 -7.25
N ARG A 129 -36.73 1.58 -7.17
CA ARG A 129 -37.35 0.78 -8.25
C ARG A 129 -37.41 1.55 -9.56
N ASN A 130 -37.85 2.81 -9.53
CA ASN A 130 -37.99 3.63 -10.73
C ASN A 130 -36.60 3.94 -11.32
N TYR A 131 -35.65 4.30 -10.47
CA TYR A 131 -34.27 4.53 -10.86
C TYR A 131 -33.61 3.29 -11.50
N TYR A 132 -33.73 2.13 -10.84
CA TYR A 132 -33.14 0.88 -11.32
C TYR A 132 -33.73 0.48 -12.67
N ASN A 133 -35.06 0.50 -12.80
CA ASN A 133 -35.76 0.12 -14.02
C ASN A 133 -35.38 1.06 -15.19
N HIS A 134 -35.30 2.36 -14.93
CA HIS A 134 -34.91 3.34 -15.97
C HIS A 134 -33.45 3.16 -16.46
N HIS A 135 -32.49 2.92 -15.54
CA HIS A 135 -31.09 2.86 -15.89
C HIS A 135 -30.62 1.52 -16.45
N ASN A 136 -31.36 0.45 -16.22
CA ASN A 136 -31.03 -0.89 -16.68
C ASN A 136 -31.91 -1.38 -17.85
N GLU A 137 -32.90 -0.62 -18.25
CA GLU A 137 -33.74 -0.96 -19.41
C GLU A 137 -32.90 -1.15 -20.66
N GLY A 138 -33.07 -2.28 -21.35
CA GLY A 138 -32.27 -2.63 -22.54
C GLY A 138 -30.88 -3.24 -22.28
N THR A 139 -30.49 -3.46 -21.03
CA THR A 139 -29.25 -4.22 -20.72
C THR A 139 -29.52 -5.72 -20.75
N ALA A 140 -28.51 -6.51 -21.15
CA ALA A 140 -28.63 -7.97 -21.18
C ALA A 140 -28.96 -8.52 -19.77
N GLY A 141 -29.90 -9.44 -19.68
CA GLY A 141 -30.34 -10.03 -18.40
C GLY A 141 -31.19 -9.11 -17.52
N PHE A 142 -31.64 -7.96 -18.03
CA PHE A 142 -32.48 -7.04 -17.26
C PHE A 142 -33.85 -7.61 -16.97
N ASN A 143 -34.21 -7.65 -15.67
CA ASN A 143 -35.56 -7.90 -15.20
C ASN A 143 -36.04 -6.65 -14.44
N ARG A 144 -37.28 -6.22 -14.72
CA ARG A 144 -37.92 -5.11 -14.01
C ARG A 144 -38.16 -5.49 -12.56
N LEU A 145 -37.68 -4.67 -11.63
CA LEU A 145 -37.95 -4.84 -10.22
C LEU A 145 -39.41 -4.48 -9.91
N THR A 146 -40.06 -5.31 -9.12
CA THR A 146 -41.28 -4.98 -8.39
C THR A 146 -40.98 -4.07 -7.21
N LEU A 147 -41.98 -3.50 -6.57
CA LEU A 147 -41.79 -2.69 -5.38
C LEU A 147 -41.26 -3.53 -4.19
N GLN A 148 -41.73 -4.77 -4.08
CA GLN A 148 -41.29 -5.69 -3.03
C GLN A 148 -39.81 -6.07 -3.18
N GLU A 149 -39.36 -6.44 -4.38
CA GLU A 149 -37.97 -6.75 -4.68
C GLU A 149 -37.06 -5.52 -4.44
N ALA A 150 -37.50 -4.33 -4.84
CA ALA A 150 -36.79 -3.10 -4.59
C ALA A 150 -36.66 -2.78 -3.09
N ALA A 151 -37.68 -3.05 -2.30
CA ALA A 151 -37.61 -2.89 -0.84
C ALA A 151 -36.65 -3.91 -0.20
N GLU A 152 -36.62 -5.14 -0.70
CA GLU A 152 -35.70 -6.18 -0.23
C GLU A 152 -34.25 -5.87 -0.59
N ASP A 153 -33.99 -5.41 -1.81
CA ASP A 153 -32.68 -4.95 -2.24
C ASP A 153 -32.15 -3.81 -1.36
N LEU A 154 -33.01 -2.81 -1.05
CA LEU A 154 -32.63 -1.72 -0.16
C LEU A 154 -32.33 -2.20 1.27
N LYS A 155 -33.11 -3.15 1.79
CA LYS A 155 -32.84 -3.78 3.09
C LYS A 155 -31.47 -4.48 3.08
N ASN A 156 -31.18 -5.22 2.00
CA ASN A 156 -29.89 -5.89 1.84
C ASN A 156 -28.73 -4.90 1.74
N MET A 157 -28.83 -3.85 0.92
CA MET A 157 -27.77 -2.84 0.79
C MET A 157 -27.46 -2.10 2.09
N ASN A 158 -28.50 -1.84 2.90
CA ASN A 158 -28.40 -1.14 4.18
C ASN A 158 -28.19 -2.09 5.38
N GLY A 159 -28.28 -3.40 5.19
CA GLY A 159 -28.16 -4.40 6.25
C GLY A 159 -26.76 -5.01 6.36
N GLY A 160 -26.59 -5.86 7.37
CA GLY A 160 -25.43 -6.74 7.52
C GLY A 160 -24.11 -6.06 7.84
N TYR A 161 -24.14 -4.76 8.20
CA TYR A 161 -22.98 -3.95 8.57
C TYR A 161 -23.39 -2.84 9.54
N SER A 162 -22.62 -2.65 10.62
CA SER A 162 -22.99 -1.72 11.71
C SER A 162 -22.72 -0.25 11.38
N GLY A 163 -21.86 0.03 10.41
CA GLY A 163 -21.43 1.39 10.06
C GLY A 163 -22.21 2.06 8.93
N VAL A 164 -23.41 1.57 8.57
CA VAL A 164 -24.20 2.14 7.46
C VAL A 164 -24.82 3.47 7.86
N ILE A 165 -24.76 4.44 6.96
CA ILE A 165 -25.52 5.69 7.00
C ILE A 165 -26.10 6.01 5.63
N ASN A 166 -27.18 6.79 5.60
CA ASN A 166 -27.71 7.36 4.36
C ASN A 166 -27.59 8.89 4.37
N LEU A 167 -27.33 9.46 3.21
CA LEU A 167 -27.56 10.88 2.96
C LEU A 167 -28.82 11.02 2.10
N ASP A 168 -29.84 11.66 2.65
CA ASP A 168 -31.10 11.96 1.98
C ASP A 168 -31.03 13.35 1.37
N TYR A 169 -31.18 13.46 0.05
CA TYR A 169 -31.18 14.72 -0.69
C TYR A 169 -32.61 15.19 -0.89
N LYS A 170 -32.93 16.41 -0.45
CA LYS A 170 -34.27 16.98 -0.58
C LYS A 170 -34.26 18.29 -1.36
N LEU A 171 -35.17 18.41 -2.29
CA LEU A 171 -35.44 19.65 -3.01
C LEU A 171 -36.85 20.13 -2.65
N LYS A 172 -36.98 21.34 -2.12
CA LYS A 172 -38.24 21.91 -1.65
C LYS A 172 -39.00 20.95 -0.72
N GLY A 173 -38.28 20.27 0.19
CA GLY A 173 -38.82 19.28 1.13
C GLY A 173 -39.13 17.89 0.54
N GLN A 174 -38.99 17.72 -0.77
CA GLN A 174 -39.22 16.43 -1.42
C GLN A 174 -37.92 15.64 -1.55
N LEU A 175 -37.92 14.34 -1.21
CA LEU A 175 -36.77 13.47 -1.38
C LEU A 175 -36.53 13.25 -2.87
N ILE A 176 -35.31 13.59 -3.33
CA ILE A 176 -34.87 13.49 -4.73
C ILE A 176 -33.69 12.56 -4.95
N GLY A 177 -33.03 12.10 -3.89
CA GLY A 177 -31.91 11.15 -3.98
C GLY A 177 -31.52 10.60 -2.63
N VAL A 178 -30.83 9.46 -2.64
CA VAL A 178 -30.30 8.79 -1.44
C VAL A 178 -28.94 8.20 -1.76
N SER A 179 -27.93 8.53 -0.94
CA SER A 179 -26.65 7.83 -0.91
C SER A 179 -26.66 6.81 0.23
N ILE A 180 -26.30 5.57 -0.07
CA ILE A 180 -26.03 4.52 0.91
C ILE A 180 -24.51 4.46 1.10
N LEU A 181 -24.07 4.73 2.30
CA LEU A 181 -22.66 4.93 2.63
C LEU A 181 -22.27 4.08 3.85
N ASP A 182 -21.00 3.71 3.91
CA ASP A 182 -20.43 2.97 5.02
C ASP A 182 -19.34 3.81 5.68
N TYR A 183 -19.41 4.02 6.99
CA TYR A 183 -18.27 4.49 7.76
C TYR A 183 -17.15 3.45 7.74
N VAL A 184 -15.92 3.92 7.62
CA VAL A 184 -14.71 3.11 7.69
C VAL A 184 -13.98 3.44 8.97
N PHE A 185 -13.72 2.45 9.82
CA PHE A 185 -13.12 2.63 11.14
C PHE A 185 -11.74 1.98 11.19
N ASP A 186 -10.77 2.63 11.82
CA ASP A 186 -9.47 2.02 12.13
C ASP A 186 -9.54 1.04 13.31
N GLY A 187 -8.38 0.43 13.63
CA GLY A 187 -8.27 -0.52 14.74
C GLY A 187 -8.59 0.05 16.12
N ASP A 188 -8.52 1.37 16.26
CA ASP A 188 -8.81 2.10 17.50
C ASP A 188 -10.28 2.60 17.57
N GLY A 189 -11.07 2.33 16.52
CA GLY A 189 -12.49 2.69 16.42
C GLY A 189 -12.75 4.12 15.94
N PHE A 190 -11.73 4.84 15.45
CA PHE A 190 -11.91 6.16 14.82
C PHE A 190 -12.35 6.03 13.37
N ILE A 191 -13.22 6.94 12.92
CA ILE A 191 -13.66 6.95 11.53
C ILE A 191 -12.53 7.52 10.65
N THR A 192 -12.02 6.70 9.74
CA THR A 192 -10.93 7.03 8.81
C THR A 192 -11.39 7.28 7.40
N GLY A 193 -12.67 7.07 7.12
CA GLY A 193 -13.20 7.30 5.78
C GLY A 193 -14.68 7.03 5.66
N LEU A 194 -15.15 7.28 4.44
CA LEU A 194 -16.51 7.00 4.01
C LEU A 194 -16.44 6.18 2.71
N SER A 195 -17.15 5.07 2.65
CA SER A 195 -17.21 4.22 1.46
C SER A 195 -18.56 4.34 0.79
N SER A 196 -18.57 4.78 -0.47
CA SER A 196 -19.79 4.84 -1.28
C SER A 196 -20.22 3.43 -1.70
N ASN A 197 -21.39 3.03 -1.29
CA ASN A 197 -21.97 1.74 -1.61
C ASN A 197 -22.90 1.84 -2.81
N TYR A 198 -23.92 2.70 -2.71
CA TYR A 198 -24.87 2.93 -3.79
C TYR A 198 -25.43 4.35 -3.74
N PHE A 199 -25.86 4.87 -4.92
CA PHE A 199 -26.58 6.11 -5.05
C PHE A 199 -27.74 5.95 -6.03
N TYR A 200 -28.93 6.38 -5.64
CA TYR A 200 -30.10 6.40 -6.51
C TYR A 200 -30.90 7.68 -6.31
N TYR A 201 -31.65 8.09 -7.33
CA TYR A 201 -32.31 9.37 -7.35
C TYR A 201 -33.60 9.37 -8.19
N ASP A 202 -34.41 10.40 -8.01
CA ASP A 202 -35.61 10.64 -8.78
C ASP A 202 -35.28 10.92 -10.26
N ILE A 203 -35.98 10.20 -11.16
CA ILE A 203 -35.75 10.29 -12.61
C ILE A 203 -36.62 11.34 -13.30
N SER A 204 -37.25 12.28 -12.56
CA SER A 204 -37.98 13.40 -13.12
C SER A 204 -37.04 14.33 -13.91
N GLU A 205 -37.55 14.98 -14.92
CA GLU A 205 -36.78 15.86 -15.80
C GLU A 205 -36.08 17.00 -15.03
N GLU A 206 -36.72 17.52 -13.96
CA GLU A 206 -36.13 18.54 -13.09
C GLU A 206 -34.86 18.01 -12.41
N VAL A 207 -34.88 16.79 -11.88
CA VAL A 207 -33.73 16.19 -11.16
C VAL A 207 -32.64 15.75 -12.14
N LEU A 208 -33.01 15.13 -13.27
CA LEU A 208 -32.03 14.70 -14.30
C LEU A 208 -31.19 15.88 -14.82
N LYS A 209 -31.79 17.07 -15.00
CA LYS A 209 -31.08 18.27 -15.45
C LYS A 209 -30.07 18.81 -14.41
N ARG A 210 -30.15 18.41 -13.14
CA ARG A 210 -29.31 18.91 -12.04
C ARG A 210 -27.94 18.23 -11.91
N SER A 211 -27.70 17.14 -12.66
CA SER A 211 -26.47 16.32 -12.51
C SER A 211 -26.28 15.81 -11.08
N ILE A 212 -27.37 15.34 -10.47
CA ILE A 212 -27.45 15.01 -9.05
C ILE A 212 -26.46 13.90 -8.64
N GLY A 213 -26.12 12.98 -9.55
CA GLY A 213 -25.11 11.95 -9.30
C GLY A 213 -23.67 12.49 -9.18
N VAL A 214 -23.35 13.60 -9.86
CA VAL A 214 -22.06 14.29 -9.65
C VAL A 214 -22.12 15.10 -8.37
N TYR A 215 -23.27 15.72 -8.09
CA TYR A 215 -23.48 16.49 -6.88
C TYR A 215 -23.32 15.64 -5.62
N SER A 216 -23.90 14.41 -5.60
CA SER A 216 -23.79 13.52 -4.45
C SER A 216 -22.35 13.21 -4.08
N VAL A 217 -21.51 12.85 -5.06
CA VAL A 217 -20.07 12.60 -4.82
C VAL A 217 -19.36 13.81 -4.23
N LEU A 218 -19.68 15.02 -4.72
CA LEU A 218 -19.08 16.27 -4.20
C LEU A 218 -19.51 16.57 -2.76
N VAL A 219 -20.78 16.29 -2.45
CA VAL A 219 -21.34 16.39 -1.09
C VAL A 219 -20.65 15.41 -0.14
N GLU A 220 -20.49 14.16 -0.57
CA GLU A 220 -19.86 13.10 0.22
C GLU A 220 -18.37 13.39 0.48
N ILE A 221 -17.65 13.93 -0.51
CA ILE A 221 -16.27 14.41 -0.31
C ILE A 221 -16.24 15.58 0.68
N ASN A 222 -17.16 16.55 0.55
CA ASN A 222 -17.24 17.68 1.48
C ASN A 222 -17.62 17.23 2.90
N PHE A 223 -18.51 16.25 3.02
CA PHE A 223 -18.85 15.63 4.30
C PHE A 223 -17.60 15.01 4.96
N CYS A 224 -16.79 14.26 4.21
CA CYS A 224 -15.53 13.75 4.71
C CYS A 224 -14.58 14.87 5.15
N LEU A 225 -14.48 15.96 4.37
CA LEU A 225 -13.62 17.09 4.69
C LEU A 225 -14.03 17.78 6.00
N GLN A 226 -15.33 18.02 6.18
CA GLN A 226 -15.89 18.67 7.38
C GLN A 226 -15.71 17.80 8.65
N ASN A 227 -15.75 16.47 8.50
CA ASN A 227 -15.58 15.53 9.59
C ASN A 227 -14.12 15.03 9.75
N HIS A 228 -13.16 15.64 9.04
CA HIS A 228 -11.74 15.29 9.07
C HIS A 228 -11.41 13.85 8.65
N PHE A 229 -12.28 13.20 7.86
CA PHE A 229 -11.98 11.87 7.32
C PHE A 229 -10.95 12.00 6.19
N PRO A 230 -9.84 11.25 6.24
CA PRO A 230 -8.78 11.39 5.24
C PRO A 230 -9.16 10.88 3.86
N TYR A 231 -10.06 9.89 3.77
CA TYR A 231 -10.37 9.22 2.51
C TYR A 231 -11.86 9.07 2.25
N TYR A 232 -12.23 9.22 0.97
CA TYR A 232 -13.52 8.84 0.43
C TYR A 232 -13.34 7.73 -0.60
N TYR A 233 -13.88 6.53 -0.33
CA TYR A 233 -13.77 5.35 -1.18
C TYR A 233 -14.93 5.32 -2.18
N LEU A 234 -14.62 5.53 -3.47
CA LEU A 234 -15.61 5.69 -4.53
C LEU A 234 -15.94 4.36 -5.27
N GLY A 235 -15.51 3.23 -4.74
CA GLY A 235 -15.81 1.92 -5.29
C GLY A 235 -14.78 1.43 -6.30
N LEU A 236 -15.23 0.90 -7.44
CA LEU A 236 -14.39 0.41 -8.51
C LEU A 236 -14.31 1.41 -9.66
N TYR A 237 -13.10 1.63 -10.17
CA TYR A 237 -12.82 2.31 -11.42
C TYR A 237 -12.54 1.29 -12.51
N LEU A 238 -13.19 1.42 -13.65
CA LEU A 238 -12.98 0.59 -14.82
C LEU A 238 -12.69 1.51 -16.02
N PRO A 239 -11.45 1.58 -16.50
CA PRO A 239 -11.06 2.53 -17.54
C PRO A 239 -11.83 2.34 -18.85
N HIS A 240 -12.13 1.10 -19.22
CA HIS A 240 -12.83 0.77 -20.47
C HIS A 240 -14.34 0.61 -20.31
N CYS A 241 -14.90 0.84 -19.12
CA CYS A 241 -16.33 0.81 -18.89
C CYS A 241 -16.91 2.23 -18.78
N ARG A 242 -17.71 2.66 -19.75
CA ARG A 242 -18.29 4.01 -19.78
C ARG A 242 -19.13 4.35 -18.54
N LYS A 243 -19.78 3.34 -17.93
CA LYS A 243 -20.57 3.52 -16.70
C LYS A 243 -19.71 3.76 -15.44
N MET A 244 -18.38 3.49 -15.48
CA MET A 244 -17.52 3.47 -14.29
C MET A 244 -16.27 4.38 -14.42
N ASN A 245 -15.87 4.75 -15.64
CA ASN A 245 -14.65 5.54 -15.88
C ASN A 245 -14.76 7.00 -15.43
N TYR A 246 -15.98 7.53 -15.25
CA TYR A 246 -16.22 8.90 -14.77
C TYR A 246 -15.61 9.17 -13.40
N LYS A 247 -15.34 8.14 -12.60
CA LYS A 247 -14.78 8.26 -11.24
C LYS A 247 -13.40 8.89 -11.25
N ALA A 248 -12.64 8.78 -12.33
CA ALA A 248 -11.37 9.47 -12.51
C ALA A 248 -11.48 10.99 -12.70
N ASN A 249 -12.68 11.54 -12.79
CA ASN A 249 -12.90 13.00 -12.87
C ASN A 249 -12.77 13.73 -11.52
N TYR A 250 -12.71 12.98 -10.40
CA TYR A 250 -12.55 13.54 -9.06
C TYR A 250 -11.07 13.52 -8.66
N LYS A 251 -10.31 14.55 -9.06
CA LYS A 251 -8.85 14.64 -8.88
C LYS A 251 -8.45 15.49 -7.68
N PRO A 252 -7.34 15.12 -6.98
CA PRO A 252 -6.55 13.91 -7.19
C PRO A 252 -7.30 12.67 -6.67
N TYR A 253 -7.03 11.52 -7.24
CA TYR A 253 -7.53 10.24 -6.76
C TYR A 253 -6.39 9.25 -6.55
N GLN A 254 -6.66 8.16 -5.83
CA GLN A 254 -5.74 7.05 -5.67
C GLN A 254 -6.40 5.77 -6.21
N LEU A 255 -5.60 4.93 -6.85
CA LEU A 255 -5.99 3.59 -7.29
C LEU A 255 -5.27 2.52 -6.47
N LEU A 256 -5.96 1.46 -6.11
CA LEU A 256 -5.36 0.31 -5.45
C LEU A 256 -4.73 -0.60 -6.52
N LEU A 257 -3.43 -0.45 -6.72
CA LEU A 257 -2.65 -1.22 -7.69
C LEU A 257 -1.72 -2.17 -6.95
N ASN A 258 -1.88 -3.47 -7.17
CA ASN A 258 -1.06 -4.51 -6.51
C ASN A 258 -1.04 -4.37 -4.96
N GLY A 259 -2.19 -4.05 -4.36
CA GLY A 259 -2.31 -3.87 -2.92
C GLY A 259 -1.82 -2.52 -2.38
N ILE A 260 -1.48 -1.55 -3.25
CA ILE A 260 -0.94 -0.24 -2.86
C ILE A 260 -1.84 0.87 -3.42
N TRP A 261 -2.22 1.82 -2.55
CA TRP A 261 -2.91 3.03 -2.97
C TRP A 261 -1.92 3.99 -3.64
N THR A 262 -2.08 4.19 -4.95
CA THR A 262 -1.18 4.96 -5.82
C THR A 262 -1.83 6.26 -6.26
N ASN A 263 -1.16 7.40 -6.09
CA ASN A 263 -1.66 8.72 -6.48
C ASN A 263 -1.80 8.89 -7.98
N SER A 264 -2.76 9.71 -8.39
CA SER A 264 -3.19 9.88 -9.76
C SER A 264 -2.49 10.93 -10.62
N PRO A 265 -1.56 11.78 -10.29
CA PRO A 265 -0.87 12.51 -11.35
C PRO A 265 0.02 11.53 -12.14
N GLY A 266 -0.37 11.25 -13.37
CA GLY A 266 0.29 10.28 -14.26
C GLY A 266 -0.52 9.03 -14.60
N LEU A 267 -1.67 8.79 -13.94
CA LEU A 267 -2.60 7.71 -14.29
C LEU A 267 -3.64 8.10 -15.36
N GLU A 268 -3.56 9.29 -15.93
CA GLU A 268 -4.39 9.70 -17.07
C GLU A 268 -4.18 8.83 -18.32
N GLN A 269 -3.12 8.02 -18.33
CA GLN A 269 -2.78 7.02 -19.35
C GLN A 269 -2.97 5.59 -18.79
N CYS A 270 -3.99 5.35 -18.02
CA CYS A 270 -4.16 4.13 -17.22
C CYS A 270 -4.15 2.79 -17.98
N PRO A 271 -4.58 2.64 -19.24
CA PRO A 271 -4.31 1.40 -19.96
C PRO A 271 -2.82 1.18 -20.20
N GLN A 272 -2.09 2.22 -20.55
CA GLN A 272 -0.64 2.18 -20.77
C GLN A 272 0.16 2.18 -19.47
N VAL A 273 -0.33 2.79 -18.40
CA VAL A 273 0.36 2.79 -17.10
C VAL A 273 0.13 1.50 -16.35
N LEU A 274 -1.05 0.90 -16.43
CA LEU A 274 -1.30 -0.44 -15.86
C LEU A 274 -0.53 -1.50 -16.66
N GLU A 275 -0.58 -1.47 -18.00
CA GLU A 275 0.27 -2.27 -18.85
C GLU A 275 1.74 -1.91 -18.65
N ASN A 276 2.12 -0.66 -18.54
CA ASN A 276 3.50 -0.26 -18.28
C ASN A 276 3.91 -0.58 -16.82
N TYR A 277 3.05 -0.47 -15.83
CA TYR A 277 3.34 -0.90 -14.47
C TYR A 277 3.45 -2.44 -14.37
N LEU A 278 2.67 -3.16 -15.15
CA LEU A 278 2.76 -4.63 -15.29
C LEU A 278 3.78 -5.05 -16.37
N ARG A 279 4.05 -4.22 -17.38
CA ARG A 279 4.91 -4.45 -18.55
C ARG A 279 6.28 -3.80 -18.50
N ILE A 280 6.51 -2.83 -17.62
CA ILE A 280 7.83 -2.15 -17.48
C ILE A 280 8.95 -3.15 -17.14
N GLU A 281 8.63 -4.35 -16.70
CA GLU A 281 9.66 -5.35 -16.44
C GLU A 281 9.90 -6.33 -17.60
N ASP A 282 8.96 -6.58 -18.49
CA ASP A 282 9.15 -7.56 -19.58
C ASP A 282 9.82 -7.02 -20.85
N GLU A 283 9.66 -5.76 -21.19
CA GLU A 283 10.17 -5.20 -22.46
C GLU A 283 11.56 -4.55 -22.40
N LYS A 284 12.07 -4.19 -21.20
CA LYS A 284 13.46 -3.72 -21.06
C LYS A 284 14.51 -4.84 -21.01
N SER A 285 14.10 -6.08 -21.14
CA SER A 285 15.02 -7.20 -21.40
C SER A 285 15.41 -7.36 -22.86
N ARG A 286 14.80 -6.61 -23.79
CA ARG A 286 15.13 -6.63 -25.21
C ARG A 286 15.44 -5.23 -25.71
N GLY A 287 16.71 -4.88 -25.78
CA GLY A 287 17.18 -3.77 -26.60
C GLY A 287 17.63 -2.53 -25.85
N ALA A 288 18.92 -2.48 -25.61
CA ALA A 288 19.67 -1.29 -25.20
C ALA A 288 19.58 -0.17 -26.24
N ARG A 289 19.39 1.07 -25.79
CA ARG A 289 20.23 2.23 -26.10
C ARG A 289 19.67 3.50 -25.47
N SER A 290 20.56 4.17 -24.78
CA SER A 290 20.52 5.49 -24.19
C SER A 290 20.26 5.53 -22.66
N ALA A 291 21.37 5.62 -21.94
CA ALA A 291 21.43 5.96 -20.54
C ALA A 291 21.03 7.43 -20.33
N ARG A 292 19.76 7.69 -20.05
CA ARG A 292 19.37 8.89 -19.30
C ARG A 292 19.28 8.50 -17.84
N SER A 293 19.89 9.28 -16.96
CA SER A 293 19.90 9.06 -15.51
C SER A 293 18.48 8.80 -15.02
N CYS A 294 18.24 7.60 -14.52
CA CYS A 294 16.97 7.23 -13.94
C CYS A 294 16.93 7.81 -12.51
N LYS A 295 16.70 9.14 -12.40
CA LYS A 295 16.36 9.73 -11.10
C LYS A 295 14.98 9.23 -10.73
N ILE A 296 14.85 8.65 -9.55
CA ILE A 296 13.54 8.37 -8.96
C ILE A 296 12.90 9.72 -8.69
N ASP A 297 11.70 9.94 -9.20
CA ASP A 297 10.90 11.08 -8.80
C ASP A 297 10.48 10.87 -7.36
N THR A 298 11.13 11.61 -6.45
CA THR A 298 10.91 11.48 -4.99
C THR A 298 9.59 12.10 -4.54
N GLY A 299 8.83 12.74 -5.45
CA GLY A 299 7.54 13.35 -5.17
C GLY A 299 6.40 12.35 -4.88
N GLU A 300 6.62 11.06 -5.15
CA GLU A 300 5.59 10.03 -4.98
C GLU A 300 6.12 8.85 -4.15
N ILE A 301 6.04 8.95 -2.83
CA ILE A 301 6.31 7.84 -1.90
C ILE A 301 5.05 6.99 -1.79
N PHE A 302 5.17 5.68 -1.98
CA PHE A 302 4.11 4.72 -1.67
C PHE A 302 4.01 4.57 -0.16
N GLU A 303 2.84 4.80 0.42
CA GLU A 303 2.61 4.52 1.83
C GLU A 303 2.42 3.01 2.02
N PHE A 304 3.33 2.40 2.76
CA PHE A 304 3.22 1.01 3.14
C PHE A 304 2.14 0.85 4.21
N PRO A 305 1.26 -0.16 4.07
CA PRO A 305 0.35 -0.54 5.15
C PRO A 305 1.12 -0.82 6.43
N ALA A 306 0.51 -0.54 7.58
CA ALA A 306 1.11 -0.92 8.85
C ALA A 306 1.37 -2.44 8.87
N PRO A 307 2.53 -2.91 9.37
CA PRO A 307 2.82 -4.33 9.44
C PRO A 307 1.75 -5.08 10.23
N GLY A 308 1.34 -6.23 9.69
CA GLY A 308 0.23 -7.01 10.24
C GLY A 308 -1.15 -6.63 9.70
N LEU A 309 -1.31 -5.44 9.15
CA LEU A 309 -2.61 -4.92 8.72
C LEU A 309 -3.25 -5.75 7.60
N ILE A 310 -2.45 -6.25 6.65
CA ILE A 310 -2.99 -6.93 5.44
C ILE A 310 -2.94 -8.46 5.57
N TYR A 311 -1.89 -9.02 6.15
CA TYR A 311 -1.62 -10.47 6.08
C TYR A 311 -1.69 -11.18 7.43
N GLY A 312 -2.05 -10.48 8.52
CA GLY A 312 -2.11 -11.06 9.85
C GLY A 312 -0.75 -11.45 10.45
N TYR A 313 0.34 -11.21 9.74
CA TYR A 313 1.70 -11.41 10.24
C TYR A 313 2.26 -10.08 10.72
N ASP A 314 2.41 -9.91 12.02
CA ASP A 314 2.82 -8.67 12.71
C ASP A 314 4.04 -7.93 12.12
N GLU A 315 4.74 -8.54 11.20
CA GLU A 315 5.96 -8.00 10.59
C GLU A 315 5.83 -7.78 9.08
N ILE A 316 4.79 -8.31 8.44
CA ILE A 316 4.57 -8.20 6.99
C ILE A 316 3.65 -7.01 6.69
N SER A 317 4.17 -6.04 5.93
CA SER A 317 3.43 -4.88 5.45
C SER A 317 2.77 -5.13 4.10
N LEU A 318 3.44 -5.85 3.19
CA LEU A 318 3.00 -6.06 1.82
C LEU A 318 3.56 -7.36 1.27
N VAL A 319 2.87 -7.95 0.28
CA VAL A 319 3.34 -9.10 -0.52
C VAL A 319 3.21 -8.75 -1.99
N THR A 320 4.29 -8.97 -2.78
CA THR A 320 4.30 -8.70 -4.23
C THR A 320 5.04 -9.79 -4.98
N ASP A 321 4.85 -9.86 -6.30
CA ASP A 321 5.60 -10.81 -7.15
C ASP A 321 6.98 -10.28 -7.56
N ASN A 322 7.17 -8.96 -7.54
CA ASN A 322 8.37 -8.27 -8.02
C ASN A 322 8.81 -7.16 -7.06
N ILE A 323 10.03 -6.64 -7.29
CA ILE A 323 10.62 -5.54 -6.51
C ILE A 323 10.77 -4.31 -7.43
N PRO A 324 9.70 -3.51 -7.63
CA PRO A 324 9.79 -2.27 -8.39
C PRO A 324 10.71 -1.27 -7.69
N LEU A 325 11.51 -0.54 -8.47
CA LEU A 325 12.50 0.40 -7.94
C LEU A 325 11.87 1.46 -7.01
N ARG A 326 10.72 1.97 -7.39
CA ARG A 326 9.98 2.98 -6.64
C ARG A 326 9.41 2.42 -5.33
N LEU A 327 8.93 1.18 -5.36
CA LEU A 327 8.46 0.49 -4.16
C LEU A 327 9.62 0.23 -3.19
N LEU A 328 10.78 -0.17 -3.71
CA LEU A 328 11.99 -0.39 -2.92
C LEU A 328 12.45 0.91 -2.24
N TYR A 329 12.44 2.05 -2.97
CA TYR A 329 12.73 3.36 -2.39
C TYR A 329 11.76 3.74 -1.28
N SER A 330 10.45 3.59 -1.53
CA SER A 330 9.40 3.89 -0.55
C SER A 330 9.49 3.02 0.70
N ALA A 331 9.84 1.74 0.53
CA ALA A 331 9.99 0.78 1.61
C ALA A 331 11.08 1.21 2.59
N TYR A 332 12.29 1.46 2.09
CA TYR A 332 13.39 1.88 2.96
C TYR A 332 13.11 3.20 3.67
N ASN A 333 12.44 4.14 3.01
CA ASN A 333 12.03 5.41 3.63
C ASN A 333 11.02 5.25 4.77
N GLN A 334 10.34 4.11 4.85
CA GLN A 334 9.34 3.78 5.87
C GLN A 334 9.76 2.61 6.78
N GLY A 335 11.05 2.23 6.74
CA GLY A 335 11.59 1.17 7.58
C GLY A 335 11.14 -0.23 7.20
N VAL A 336 10.72 -0.42 5.97
CA VAL A 336 10.31 -1.70 5.39
C VAL A 336 11.41 -2.20 4.45
N PHE A 337 11.59 -3.51 4.32
CA PHE A 337 12.55 -4.13 3.41
C PHE A 337 12.01 -5.44 2.84
N PRO A 338 12.45 -5.89 1.64
CA PRO A 338 12.01 -7.15 1.06
C PRO A 338 12.77 -8.35 1.63
N TRP A 339 12.07 -9.44 1.91
CA TRP A 339 12.65 -10.72 2.33
C TRP A 339 11.83 -11.87 1.76
N PHE A 340 12.45 -12.80 1.05
CA PHE A 340 11.81 -13.99 0.47
C PHE A 340 12.84 -14.96 -0.07
N ASN A 341 12.46 -16.24 -0.24
CA ASN A 341 13.27 -17.26 -0.86
C ASN A 341 12.78 -17.54 -2.29
N GLU A 342 13.41 -16.92 -3.27
CA GLU A 342 13.03 -17.04 -4.68
C GLU A 342 13.12 -18.50 -5.17
N ASP A 343 14.14 -19.24 -4.74
CA ASP A 343 14.34 -20.65 -5.09
C ASP A 343 13.23 -21.58 -4.58
N GLN A 344 12.46 -21.14 -3.59
CA GLN A 344 11.30 -21.86 -3.05
C GLN A 344 9.98 -21.39 -3.66
N GLY A 345 10.04 -20.46 -4.64
CA GLY A 345 8.85 -19.90 -5.28
C GLY A 345 8.05 -18.94 -4.37
N GLU A 346 8.65 -18.44 -3.29
CA GLU A 346 8.01 -17.51 -2.39
C GLU A 346 7.79 -16.15 -3.08
N PRO A 347 6.64 -15.48 -2.80
CA PRO A 347 6.45 -14.10 -3.19
C PRO A 347 7.36 -13.18 -2.37
N VAL A 348 7.55 -11.94 -2.83
CA VAL A 348 8.33 -10.94 -2.11
C VAL A 348 7.55 -10.47 -0.88
N LEU A 349 8.05 -10.76 0.30
CA LEU A 349 7.51 -10.31 1.58
C LEU A 349 8.17 -8.99 1.98
N TRP A 350 7.40 -7.92 2.11
CA TRP A 350 7.87 -6.62 2.57
C TRP A 350 7.68 -6.53 4.08
N GLN A 351 8.80 -6.52 4.82
CA GLN A 351 8.81 -6.70 6.27
C GLN A 351 9.25 -5.45 7.02
N SER A 352 8.66 -5.25 8.19
CA SER A 352 9.11 -4.30 9.21
C SER A 352 9.01 -4.98 10.59
N PRO A 353 10.08 -5.58 11.09
CA PRO A 353 10.08 -6.35 12.34
C PRO A 353 9.66 -5.54 13.56
N LYS A 354 8.96 -6.17 14.53
CA LYS A 354 8.62 -5.56 15.84
C LYS A 354 9.85 -5.07 16.59
N LYS A 355 10.94 -5.82 16.49
CA LYS A 355 12.24 -5.49 17.03
C LYS A 355 13.22 -5.26 15.88
N ARG A 356 13.81 -4.08 15.84
CA ARG A 356 14.82 -3.71 14.86
C ARG A 356 16.20 -3.76 15.46
N PHE A 357 17.13 -4.41 14.79
CA PHE A 357 18.52 -4.55 15.25
C PHE A 357 19.38 -3.44 14.64
N VAL A 358 19.96 -2.58 15.48
CA VAL A 358 20.65 -1.36 15.02
C VAL A 358 21.94 -1.09 15.77
N ILE A 359 22.91 -0.46 15.11
CA ILE A 359 24.12 0.12 15.73
C ILE A 359 23.96 1.64 15.73
N PRO A 360 23.68 2.28 16.88
CA PRO A 360 23.93 3.71 17.01
C PRO A 360 25.43 3.96 16.81
N ILE A 361 25.82 4.70 15.79
CA ILE A 361 27.21 4.72 15.31
C ILE A 361 28.22 5.14 16.38
N ARG A 362 27.80 5.99 17.35
CA ARG A 362 28.62 6.40 18.50
C ARG A 362 28.91 5.26 19.49
N GLN A 363 28.20 4.14 19.39
CA GLN A 363 28.32 2.98 20.26
C GLN A 363 28.95 1.79 19.54
N LEU A 364 29.56 2.03 18.38
CA LEU A 364 30.31 1.01 17.65
C LEU A 364 31.38 0.39 18.55
N HIS A 365 31.31 -0.92 18.75
CA HIS A 365 32.31 -1.71 19.46
C HIS A 365 33.22 -2.40 18.45
N VAL A 366 34.52 -2.33 18.66
CA VAL A 366 35.51 -3.01 17.84
C VAL A 366 36.41 -3.87 18.73
N SER A 367 36.51 -5.15 18.43
CA SER A 367 37.34 -6.07 19.22
C SER A 367 38.84 -5.78 19.08
N LYS A 368 39.58 -6.05 20.15
CA LYS A 368 41.06 -5.87 20.16
C LYS A 368 41.74 -6.65 19.03
N SER A 369 41.23 -7.80 18.63
CA SER A 369 41.79 -8.61 17.55
C SER A 369 41.67 -7.92 16.19
N ILE A 370 40.51 -7.27 15.89
CA ILE A 370 40.33 -6.50 14.66
C ILE A 370 41.16 -5.23 14.68
N GLU A 371 41.25 -4.53 15.84
CA GLU A 371 42.16 -3.39 15.97
C GLU A 371 43.62 -3.75 15.67
N LYS A 372 44.11 -4.89 16.18
CA LYS A 372 45.44 -5.40 15.88
C LYS A 372 45.61 -5.73 14.40
N PHE A 373 44.56 -6.37 13.79
CA PHE A 373 44.59 -6.69 12.37
C PHE A 373 44.67 -5.44 11.50
N LEU A 374 43.91 -4.39 11.80
CA LEU A 374 43.91 -3.14 11.04
C LEU A 374 45.25 -2.42 10.98
N LYS A 375 46.17 -2.67 11.97
CA LYS A 375 47.53 -2.09 11.98
C LYS A 375 48.46 -2.69 10.91
N HIS A 376 48.16 -3.93 10.48
CA HIS A 376 48.96 -4.68 9.49
C HIS A 376 48.08 -5.16 8.34
N ASN A 377 47.09 -4.36 8.00
CA ASN A 377 46.06 -4.70 7.05
C ASN A 377 46.61 -4.84 5.61
N PRO A 378 46.47 -6.02 4.98
CA PRO A 378 46.99 -6.26 3.62
C PRO A 378 46.02 -5.85 2.51
N TYR A 379 44.84 -5.30 2.86
CA TYR A 379 43.75 -5.02 1.94
C TYR A 379 43.66 -3.56 1.55
N THR A 380 43.16 -3.33 0.33
CA THR A 380 42.70 -2.01 -0.12
C THR A 380 41.17 -2.01 -0.21
N TYR A 381 40.55 -0.83 -0.09
CA TYR A 381 39.13 -0.66 0.01
C TYR A 381 38.60 0.34 -1.00
N THR A 382 37.45 0.05 -1.60
CA THR A 382 36.78 0.98 -2.50
C THR A 382 35.30 1.05 -2.17
N ILE A 383 34.61 2.01 -2.75
CA ILE A 383 33.16 2.14 -2.68
C ILE A 383 32.63 2.26 -4.10
N ASP A 384 31.58 1.50 -4.42
CA ASP A 384 30.83 1.53 -5.69
C ASP A 384 31.64 1.18 -6.95
N LYS A 385 32.76 0.48 -6.82
CA LYS A 385 33.57 0.03 -7.97
C LYS A 385 33.08 -1.27 -8.59
N ALA A 386 32.50 -2.17 -7.78
CA ALA A 386 32.11 -3.51 -8.20
C ALA A 386 30.80 -4.01 -7.58
N PHE A 387 29.79 -3.14 -7.47
CA PHE A 387 28.49 -3.47 -6.85
C PHE A 387 27.90 -4.79 -7.34
N GLY A 388 27.94 -4.99 -8.68
CA GLY A 388 27.40 -6.20 -9.30
C GLY A 388 28.09 -7.49 -8.87
N ASP A 389 29.37 -7.45 -8.54
CA ASP A 389 30.13 -8.61 -8.10
C ASP A 389 30.03 -8.79 -6.58
N VAL A 390 29.94 -7.69 -5.82
CA VAL A 390 29.66 -7.76 -4.38
C VAL A 390 28.33 -8.46 -4.10
N ILE A 391 27.24 -8.03 -4.73
CA ILE A 391 25.92 -8.64 -4.49
C ILE A 391 25.87 -10.10 -4.94
N LYS A 392 26.52 -10.47 -6.05
CA LYS A 392 26.62 -11.87 -6.50
C LYS A 392 27.43 -12.74 -5.52
N ASN A 393 28.51 -12.23 -4.95
CA ASN A 393 29.30 -12.94 -3.96
C ASN A 393 28.53 -13.07 -2.64
N CYS A 394 27.77 -12.05 -2.23
CA CYS A 394 26.85 -12.15 -1.10
C CYS A 394 25.79 -13.26 -1.30
N ALA A 395 25.25 -13.38 -2.53
CA ALA A 395 24.31 -14.44 -2.88
C ALA A 395 24.91 -15.85 -2.79
N LYS A 396 26.20 -16.00 -3.12
CA LYS A 396 26.94 -17.30 -3.08
C LYS A 396 27.44 -17.68 -1.68
N GLN A 397 27.44 -16.75 -0.73
CA GLN A 397 28.00 -16.96 0.60
C GLN A 397 27.16 -18.00 1.36
N LYS A 398 27.75 -19.17 1.62
CA LYS A 398 27.13 -20.19 2.47
C LYS A 398 27.06 -19.73 3.92
N ARG A 399 25.92 -19.93 4.56
CA ARG A 399 25.69 -19.62 5.98
C ARG A 399 25.29 -20.89 6.72
N PRO A 400 25.84 -21.16 7.93
CA PRO A 400 25.60 -22.42 8.65
C PRO A 400 24.14 -22.72 8.91
N ASP A 401 23.33 -21.71 9.19
CA ASP A 401 21.95 -21.83 9.65
C ASP A 401 20.91 -21.49 8.58
N GLN A 402 21.32 -21.47 7.29
CA GLN A 402 20.43 -21.07 6.20
C GLN A 402 20.46 -22.07 5.05
N ILE A 403 19.29 -22.63 4.70
CA ILE A 403 19.11 -23.47 3.51
C ILE A 403 18.85 -22.51 2.32
N GLY A 404 19.79 -22.42 1.37
CA GLY A 404 19.68 -21.54 0.21
C GLY A 404 20.13 -20.10 0.47
N THR A 405 19.71 -19.19 -0.39
CA THR A 405 19.98 -17.75 -0.28
C THR A 405 18.72 -16.94 -0.53
N TRP A 406 18.50 -15.93 0.29
CA TRP A 406 17.42 -14.96 0.05
C TRP A 406 17.76 -13.93 -1.04
N ILE A 407 19.01 -13.90 -1.53
CA ILE A 407 19.47 -13.01 -2.59
C ILE A 407 19.35 -13.72 -3.95
N GLY A 408 18.12 -13.87 -4.43
CA GLY A 408 17.83 -14.47 -5.72
C GLY A 408 18.00 -13.49 -6.91
N PRO A 409 17.78 -13.96 -8.14
CA PRO A 409 17.88 -13.15 -9.36
C PRO A 409 17.04 -11.87 -9.35
N LYS A 410 15.81 -11.91 -8.83
CA LYS A 410 14.94 -10.72 -8.70
C LYS A 410 15.56 -9.68 -7.79
N MET A 411 16.11 -10.11 -6.63
CA MET A 411 16.78 -9.25 -5.69
C MET A 411 18.01 -8.60 -6.31
N ILE A 412 18.90 -9.39 -6.94
CA ILE A 412 20.11 -8.90 -7.62
C ILE A 412 19.73 -7.85 -8.67
N LYS A 413 18.71 -8.12 -9.49
CA LYS A 413 18.23 -7.20 -10.54
C LYS A 413 17.74 -5.87 -9.95
N ALA A 414 16.93 -5.94 -8.88
CA ALA A 414 16.36 -4.77 -8.22
C ALA A 414 17.43 -3.90 -7.57
N TYR A 415 18.36 -4.49 -6.81
CA TYR A 415 19.40 -3.71 -6.12
C TYR A 415 20.47 -3.15 -7.07
N LYS A 416 20.75 -3.82 -8.21
CA LYS A 416 21.59 -3.21 -9.27
C LYS A 416 20.94 -1.98 -9.88
N LYS A 417 19.61 -1.98 -10.07
CA LYS A 417 18.87 -0.78 -10.51
C LYS A 417 18.90 0.30 -9.43
N PHE A 418 18.77 -0.11 -8.15
CA PHE A 418 18.78 0.81 -7.02
C PHE A 418 20.16 1.46 -6.81
N HIS A 419 21.23 0.71 -7.06
CA HIS A 419 22.59 1.23 -7.12
C HIS A 419 22.77 2.27 -8.24
N LYS A 420 22.30 1.96 -9.47
CA LYS A 420 22.35 2.92 -10.59
C LYS A 420 21.57 4.20 -10.32
N ALA A 421 20.53 4.13 -9.48
CA ALA A 421 19.76 5.28 -9.04
C ALA A 421 20.42 6.06 -7.89
N GLY A 422 21.55 5.59 -7.36
CA GLY A 422 22.34 6.27 -6.31
C GLY A 422 21.90 6.02 -4.87
N TYR A 423 21.10 4.96 -4.62
CA TYR A 423 20.60 4.63 -3.27
C TYR A 423 21.27 3.42 -2.65
N ALA A 424 21.67 2.43 -3.45
CA ALA A 424 22.40 1.26 -2.98
C ALA A 424 23.90 1.42 -3.25
N HIS A 425 24.71 1.05 -2.27
CA HIS A 425 26.16 1.22 -2.29
C HIS A 425 26.86 -0.05 -1.87
N SER A 426 28.01 -0.31 -2.47
CA SER A 426 28.89 -1.42 -2.10
C SER A 426 30.21 -0.93 -1.53
N ILE A 427 30.73 -1.70 -0.61
CA ILE A 427 32.06 -1.55 -0.06
C ILE A 427 32.85 -2.80 -0.43
N GLU A 428 33.93 -2.62 -1.18
CA GLU A 428 34.76 -3.68 -1.70
C GLU A 428 36.09 -3.80 -0.94
N VAL A 429 36.55 -5.04 -0.82
CA VAL A 429 37.86 -5.38 -0.27
C VAL A 429 38.69 -6.10 -1.31
N TRP A 430 39.87 -5.55 -1.58
CA TRP A 430 40.75 -6.04 -2.61
C TRP A 430 42.09 -6.51 -2.03
N LYS A 431 42.64 -7.58 -2.60
CA LYS A 431 43.99 -8.07 -2.37
C LYS A 431 44.57 -8.50 -3.71
N ASP A 432 45.70 -7.97 -4.08
CA ASP A 432 46.41 -8.25 -5.35
C ASP A 432 45.49 -8.13 -6.58
N GLY A 433 44.63 -7.08 -6.59
CA GLY A 433 43.65 -6.81 -7.64
C GLY A 433 42.42 -7.75 -7.65
N LYS A 434 42.30 -8.68 -6.71
CA LYS A 434 41.19 -9.61 -6.59
C LYS A 434 40.19 -9.15 -5.52
N LEU A 435 38.89 -9.26 -5.80
CA LEU A 435 37.84 -8.97 -4.84
C LEU A 435 37.71 -10.11 -3.83
N VAL A 436 38.14 -9.86 -2.57
CA VAL A 436 38.27 -10.88 -1.51
C VAL A 436 37.27 -10.75 -0.37
N GLY A 437 36.48 -9.71 -0.37
CA GLY A 437 35.40 -9.48 0.61
C GLY A 437 34.62 -8.21 0.29
N GLY A 438 33.58 -7.96 1.04
CA GLY A 438 32.78 -6.77 0.88
C GLY A 438 31.37 -6.92 1.44
N PHE A 439 30.62 -5.84 1.33
CA PHE A 439 29.20 -5.80 1.70
C PHE A 439 28.47 -4.72 0.89
N TYR A 440 27.15 -4.76 0.90
CA TYR A 440 26.35 -3.70 0.31
C TYR A 440 25.21 -3.28 1.24
N GLY A 441 24.66 -2.11 0.99
CA GLY A 441 23.54 -1.57 1.75
C GLY A 441 22.95 -0.33 1.09
N ILE A 442 21.97 0.26 1.77
CA ILE A 442 21.19 1.40 1.30
C ILE A 442 21.52 2.62 2.14
N LEU A 443 21.78 3.76 1.50
CA LEU A 443 22.01 5.03 2.19
C LEU A 443 20.76 5.91 2.13
N LEU A 444 20.28 6.32 3.31
CA LEU A 444 19.20 7.28 3.49
C LEU A 444 19.67 8.41 4.42
N GLY A 445 20.11 9.52 3.86
CA GLY A 445 20.70 10.60 4.66
C GLY A 445 21.85 10.11 5.55
N SER A 446 21.68 10.15 6.86
CA SER A 446 22.67 9.65 7.84
C SER A 446 22.33 8.27 8.44
N VAL A 447 21.48 7.47 7.74
CA VAL A 447 21.20 6.07 8.05
C VAL A 447 21.75 5.18 6.96
N PHE A 448 22.49 4.13 7.32
CA PHE A 448 22.93 3.09 6.41
C PHE A 448 22.25 1.77 6.75
N CYS A 449 21.43 1.24 5.85
CA CYS A 449 20.77 -0.06 6.00
C CYS A 449 21.68 -1.13 5.39
N GLY A 450 22.36 -1.92 6.24
CA GLY A 450 23.22 -3.01 5.80
C GLY A 450 22.43 -4.21 5.33
N GLU A 451 22.66 -4.68 4.11
CA GLU A 451 21.90 -5.78 3.50
C GLU A 451 22.62 -7.13 3.67
N SER A 452 23.80 -7.25 3.16
CA SER A 452 24.53 -8.50 3.16
C SER A 452 26.02 -8.29 2.99
N MET A 453 26.83 -9.24 3.50
CA MET A 453 28.28 -9.25 3.36
C MET A 453 28.79 -10.64 2.97
N PHE A 454 29.95 -10.66 2.33
CA PHE A 454 30.68 -11.88 2.00
C PHE A 454 32.14 -11.77 2.41
N THR A 455 32.77 -12.93 2.65
CA THR A 455 34.17 -13.05 3.08
C THR A 455 34.82 -14.22 2.33
N ILE A 456 35.86 -13.96 1.58
CA ILE A 456 36.72 -14.96 0.95
C ILE A 456 38.02 -15.09 1.75
N GLU A 457 38.67 -13.99 2.03
CA GLU A 457 39.90 -13.94 2.83
C GLU A 457 39.61 -13.59 4.29
N PRO A 458 40.39 -14.12 5.26
CA PRO A 458 40.19 -13.87 6.69
C PRO A 458 40.13 -12.38 7.04
N ASN A 459 39.11 -11.99 7.82
CA ASN A 459 38.87 -10.61 8.26
C ASN A 459 38.59 -9.57 7.16
N SER A 460 38.47 -9.93 5.89
CA SER A 460 38.19 -8.98 4.81
C SER A 460 36.91 -8.19 5.05
N SER A 461 35.73 -8.85 5.21
CA SER A 461 34.50 -8.13 5.47
C SER A 461 34.46 -7.43 6.83
N LYS A 462 35.12 -7.99 7.86
CA LYS A 462 35.18 -7.39 9.20
C LYS A 462 35.97 -6.07 9.20
N SER A 463 37.11 -6.04 8.55
CA SER A 463 37.94 -4.82 8.42
C SER A 463 37.22 -3.75 7.60
N ALA A 464 36.58 -4.15 6.49
CA ALA A 464 35.76 -3.25 5.68
C ALA A 464 34.62 -2.60 6.47
N PHE A 465 33.88 -3.41 7.24
CA PHE A 465 32.78 -2.90 8.05
C PHE A 465 33.27 -1.88 9.11
N VAL A 466 34.36 -2.17 9.81
CA VAL A 466 34.92 -1.26 10.83
C VAL A 466 35.40 0.03 10.21
N LEU A 467 36.15 -0.04 9.11
CA LEU A 467 36.67 1.16 8.42
C LEU A 467 35.54 2.01 7.86
N PHE A 468 34.53 1.37 7.21
CA PHE A 468 33.36 2.07 6.74
C PHE A 468 32.59 2.73 7.89
N ALA A 469 32.31 2.00 8.99
CA ALA A 469 31.57 2.54 10.12
C ALA A 469 32.24 3.76 10.75
N ARG A 470 33.57 3.75 10.85
CA ARG A 470 34.38 4.88 11.32
C ARG A 470 34.33 6.07 10.37
N ALA A 471 34.51 5.84 9.08
CA ALA A 471 34.41 6.86 8.06
C ALA A 471 32.98 7.44 7.99
N PHE A 472 31.98 6.58 8.06
CA PHE A 472 30.56 6.98 8.13
C PHE A 472 30.27 7.87 9.35
N GLN A 473 30.84 7.52 10.52
CA GLN A 473 30.74 8.35 11.73
C GLN A 473 31.38 9.74 11.54
N LYS A 474 32.56 9.81 10.96
CA LYS A 474 33.28 11.08 10.66
C LYS A 474 32.46 11.94 9.69
N ALA A 475 31.85 11.32 8.68
CA ALA A 475 30.97 11.98 7.72
C ALA A 475 29.65 12.45 8.31
N GLY A 476 29.35 12.15 9.57
CA GLY A 476 28.12 12.57 10.23
C GLY A 476 27.02 11.51 10.27
N GLY A 477 27.31 10.27 9.85
CA GLY A 477 26.41 9.13 9.99
C GLY A 477 25.91 8.95 11.43
N LYS A 478 24.68 8.48 11.58
CA LYS A 478 23.99 8.39 12.88
C LYS A 478 23.62 6.97 13.26
N LEU A 479 23.21 6.16 12.30
CA LEU A 479 22.63 4.85 12.54
C LEU A 479 23.01 3.86 11.45
N ILE A 480 23.45 2.66 11.84
CA ILE A 480 23.49 1.50 10.94
C ILE A 480 22.34 0.60 11.31
N ASP A 481 21.47 0.33 10.36
CA ASP A 481 20.36 -0.58 10.47
C ASP A 481 20.80 -1.97 10.01
N CYS A 482 20.74 -2.93 10.91
CA CYS A 482 21.08 -4.34 10.66
C CYS A 482 19.83 -5.20 10.48
N GLN A 483 18.64 -4.58 10.44
CA GLN A 483 17.30 -5.19 10.25
C GLN A 483 16.93 -6.16 11.37
N THR A 484 17.47 -7.37 11.36
CA THR A 484 17.21 -8.44 12.33
C THR A 484 18.47 -8.82 13.10
N TYR A 485 18.29 -9.53 14.21
CA TYR A 485 19.42 -10.00 15.03
C TYR A 485 20.35 -10.93 14.24
N THR A 486 21.64 -10.71 14.37
CA THR A 486 22.71 -11.62 13.99
C THR A 486 23.85 -11.55 14.99
N ASP A 487 24.45 -12.68 15.32
CA ASP A 487 25.64 -12.74 16.19
C ASP A 487 26.81 -11.89 15.68
N ASN A 488 26.93 -11.80 14.35
CA ASN A 488 27.97 -11.01 13.73
C ASN A 488 27.80 -9.51 14.06
N MET A 489 26.60 -8.97 13.94
CA MET A 489 26.34 -7.55 14.23
C MET A 489 26.30 -7.26 15.73
N ALA A 490 25.88 -8.21 16.56
CA ALA A 490 25.93 -8.09 18.01
C ALA A 490 27.34 -7.78 18.53
N ARG A 491 28.38 -8.39 17.92
CA ARG A 491 29.80 -8.15 18.26
C ARG A 491 30.26 -6.71 18.03
N TYR A 492 29.56 -5.97 17.14
CA TYR A 492 29.83 -4.55 16.89
C TYR A 492 28.98 -3.60 17.73
N GLY A 493 28.26 -4.11 18.74
CA GLY A 493 27.44 -3.32 19.63
C GLY A 493 26.01 -3.05 19.10
N ALA A 494 25.57 -3.85 18.13
CA ALA A 494 24.19 -3.78 17.69
C ALA A 494 23.24 -4.23 18.81
N ARG A 495 22.08 -3.57 18.89
CA ARG A 495 21.07 -3.83 19.91
C ARG A 495 19.67 -3.76 19.33
N GLU A 496 18.75 -4.46 19.94
CA GLU A 496 17.34 -4.41 19.59
C GLU A 496 16.71 -3.11 20.13
N ILE A 497 15.92 -2.48 19.28
CA ILE A 497 15.00 -1.40 19.63
C ILE A 497 13.61 -1.71 19.06
N THR A 498 12.55 -1.13 19.63
CA THR A 498 11.22 -1.33 19.09
C THR A 498 11.07 -0.69 17.70
N ARG A 499 10.15 -1.22 16.87
CA ARG A 499 9.79 -0.62 15.56
C ARG A 499 9.51 0.88 15.69
N LYS A 500 8.72 1.29 16.68
CA LYS A 500 8.40 2.70 16.93
C LYS A 500 9.66 3.55 17.16
N GLN A 501 10.58 3.07 18.02
CA GLN A 501 11.85 3.77 18.27
C GLN A 501 12.72 3.85 17.02
N TYR A 502 12.74 2.79 16.20
CA TYR A 502 13.47 2.77 14.94
C TYR A 502 12.89 3.79 13.95
N LEU A 503 11.56 3.77 13.72
CA LEU A 503 10.90 4.68 12.79
C LEU A 503 11.10 6.15 13.19
N THR A 504 11.00 6.47 14.48
CA THR A 504 11.30 7.83 14.98
C THR A 504 12.73 8.27 14.65
N LYS A 505 13.72 7.34 14.77
CA LYS A 505 15.11 7.63 14.42
C LYS A 505 15.31 7.76 12.91
N LEU A 506 14.70 6.87 12.13
CA LEU A 506 14.74 6.89 10.68
C LEU A 506 14.21 8.22 10.13
N GLU A 507 13.01 8.65 10.55
CA GLU A 507 12.40 9.92 10.15
C GLU A 507 13.31 11.10 10.41
N LYS A 508 13.96 11.13 11.57
CA LYS A 508 14.88 12.21 11.96
C LYS A 508 16.17 12.17 11.13
N TYR A 509 16.75 10.99 10.92
CA TYR A 509 18.12 10.87 10.42
C TYR A 509 18.19 10.79 8.89
N LYS A 510 17.13 10.29 8.21
CA LYS A 510 17.07 10.26 6.75
C LYS A 510 17.10 11.65 6.11
N LEU A 511 16.70 12.68 6.86
CA LEU A 511 16.71 14.09 6.42
C LEU A 511 18.08 14.79 6.64
N VAL A 512 19.01 14.15 7.35
CA VAL A 512 20.31 14.72 7.65
C VAL A 512 21.35 14.16 6.65
N PRO A 513 21.88 14.96 5.71
CA PRO A 513 22.85 14.47 4.76
C PRO A 513 24.21 14.19 5.43
N LEU A 514 25.01 13.37 4.79
CA LEU A 514 26.43 13.23 5.13
C LEU A 514 27.19 14.48 4.72
N LYS A 515 28.36 14.69 5.33
CA LYS A 515 29.26 15.81 5.03
C LYS A 515 29.97 15.70 3.68
N CYS A 516 29.98 14.48 3.09
CA CYS A 516 30.56 14.19 1.79
C CYS A 516 29.71 13.13 1.07
N GLU A 517 29.93 12.95 -0.22
CA GLU A 517 29.37 11.82 -0.96
C GLU A 517 29.91 10.49 -0.43
N ILE A 518 29.07 9.45 -0.40
CA ILE A 518 29.44 8.15 0.16
C ILE A 518 30.69 7.55 -0.51
N LYS A 519 30.87 7.74 -1.81
CA LYS A 519 32.04 7.26 -2.56
C LYS A 519 33.37 7.83 -2.07
N ASN A 520 33.35 8.98 -1.39
CA ASN A 520 34.52 9.69 -0.87
C ASN A 520 34.71 9.47 0.65
N LEU A 521 33.96 8.51 1.25
CA LEU A 521 34.05 8.28 2.70
C LEU A 521 35.45 7.87 3.17
N PHE A 522 36.19 7.14 2.35
CA PHE A 522 37.54 6.70 2.72
C PHE A 522 38.61 7.77 2.53
N ASP A 523 38.26 8.91 1.93
CA ASP A 523 39.14 10.07 1.77
C ASP A 523 39.11 11.01 3.00
N LEU A 524 38.20 10.76 3.96
CA LEU A 524 38.08 11.46 5.25
C LEU A 524 39.03 10.88 6.32
#